data_0c5cc29a339c556d7022f3897c3c0de1
#
_entry.id   0c5cc29a339c556d7022f3897c3c0de1
#
_cell.length_a   1.000
_cell.length_b   1.000
_cell.length_c   1.000
_cell.angle_alpha   90.00
_cell.angle_beta   90.00
_cell.angle_gamma   90.00
#
_symmetry.space_group_name_H-M   'P 1'
#
loop_
_entity.id
_entity.type
_entity.pdbx_description
1 polymer ?
#
loop_
_entity_poly.entity_id
_entity_poly.type
_entity_poly.pdbx_seq_one_letter_code
_entity_poly.pdbx_strand_id
1 'polypeptide(L)'
;ITSLSRERTPELDALQASMIRHNTRRQAYLFASIASYLYFIGDAAVNYRTNDVSRVKKATTLACICPGAGQIYNRSYWKVPFVVGGFAAMVYCIDWNNRGYQRFKKAYSLRAAYDEALANYNSDPELYPRPEGSTDEFRGRYAASFLKNLRDNYRRNRDLCIIVTAGIYLLQIVDAHVDAHLKDYDISDDLSMSIEPKIDYTYVPTAGGNRPIYGFNI
;
A
#
# COMPACT_ATOMS: atom_id res chain seq x y z
N ILE A 1 -9.28 -9.72 -50.25
CA ILE A 1 -9.13 -9.26 -48.84
C ILE A 1 -9.19 -10.50 -47.96
N THR A 2 -8.08 -11.21 -47.89
CA THR A 2 -7.93 -12.38 -47.01
C THR A 2 -7.59 -11.86 -45.64
N SER A 3 -8.56 -11.97 -44.74
CA SER A 3 -8.34 -11.87 -43.29
C SER A 3 -7.31 -12.96 -42.94
N LEU A 4 -6.07 -12.57 -42.69
CA LEU A 4 -5.14 -13.39 -41.93
C LEU A 4 -5.69 -13.53 -40.53
N SER A 5 -6.69 -14.38 -40.36
CA SER A 5 -6.98 -15.00 -39.09
C SER A 5 -5.68 -15.71 -38.73
N ARG A 6 -4.96 -15.14 -37.76
CA ARG A 6 -3.80 -15.80 -37.16
C ARG A 6 -4.35 -17.09 -36.56
N GLU A 7 -4.26 -18.19 -37.32
CA GLU A 7 -4.70 -19.51 -36.87
C GLU A 7 -3.96 -19.77 -35.56
N ARG A 8 -4.72 -19.79 -34.47
CA ARG A 8 -4.22 -20.23 -33.19
C ARG A 8 -3.92 -21.69 -33.31
N THR A 9 -2.68 -22.01 -33.57
CA THR A 9 -2.21 -23.38 -33.56
C THR A 9 -2.22 -23.87 -32.11
N PRO A 10 -2.65 -25.11 -31.85
CA PRO A 10 -2.67 -25.67 -30.48
C PRO A 10 -1.29 -25.62 -29.81
N GLU A 11 -0.22 -25.59 -30.59
CA GLU A 11 1.14 -25.40 -30.09
C GLU A 11 1.39 -24.01 -29.52
N LEU A 12 0.85 -22.95 -30.14
CA LEU A 12 0.94 -21.57 -29.62
C LEU A 12 0.18 -21.41 -28.32
N ASP A 13 -1.00 -22.02 -28.21
CA ASP A 13 -1.79 -21.98 -26.97
C ASP A 13 -1.09 -22.76 -25.85
N ALA A 14 -0.46 -23.90 -26.16
CA ALA A 14 0.34 -24.66 -25.20
C ALA A 14 1.57 -23.88 -24.73
N LEU A 15 2.27 -23.20 -25.64
CA LEU A 15 3.42 -22.34 -25.30
C LEU A 15 2.99 -21.14 -24.44
N GLN A 16 1.90 -20.46 -24.79
CA GLN A 16 1.36 -19.37 -23.99
C GLN A 16 0.95 -19.83 -22.60
N ALA A 17 0.26 -20.96 -22.49
CA ALA A 17 -0.14 -21.56 -21.19
C ALA A 17 1.08 -21.94 -20.35
N SER A 18 2.16 -22.45 -20.95
CA SER A 18 3.41 -22.74 -20.25
C SER A 18 4.10 -21.45 -19.75
N MET A 19 4.19 -20.42 -20.59
CA MET A 19 4.74 -19.13 -20.22
C MET A 19 3.98 -18.46 -19.07
N ILE A 20 2.65 -18.48 -19.11
CA ILE A 20 1.79 -17.97 -18.03
C ILE A 20 2.05 -18.74 -16.74
N ARG A 21 2.07 -20.08 -16.77
CA ARG A 21 2.36 -20.90 -15.60
C ARG A 21 3.74 -20.63 -15.00
N HIS A 22 4.78 -20.50 -15.83
CA HIS A 22 6.12 -20.18 -15.37
C HIS A 22 6.19 -18.78 -14.77
N ASN A 23 5.55 -17.80 -15.38
CA ASN A 23 5.52 -16.43 -14.86
C ASN A 23 4.74 -16.35 -13.52
N THR A 24 3.60 -17.02 -13.42
CA THR A 24 2.82 -17.11 -12.18
C THR A 24 3.61 -17.79 -11.06
N ARG A 25 4.29 -18.90 -11.35
CA ARG A 25 5.16 -19.58 -10.37
C ARG A 25 6.30 -18.67 -9.92
N ARG A 26 6.97 -17.99 -10.86
CA ARG A 26 8.04 -17.04 -10.53
C ARG A 26 7.54 -15.92 -9.61
N GLN A 27 6.38 -15.34 -9.91
CA GLN A 27 5.78 -14.31 -9.07
C GLN A 27 5.41 -14.88 -7.69
N ALA A 28 4.82 -16.07 -7.61
CA ALA A 28 4.50 -16.72 -6.34
C ALA A 28 5.75 -16.95 -5.47
N TYR A 29 6.85 -17.43 -6.06
CA TYR A 29 8.11 -17.60 -5.33
C TYR A 29 8.71 -16.27 -4.87
N LEU A 30 8.64 -15.21 -5.69
CA LEU A 30 9.09 -13.88 -5.29
C LEU A 30 8.27 -13.34 -4.12
N PHE A 31 6.94 -13.46 -4.17
CA PHE A 31 6.08 -13.05 -3.06
C PHE A 31 6.33 -13.89 -1.80
N ALA A 32 6.49 -15.21 -1.94
CA ALA A 32 6.79 -16.08 -0.81
C ALA A 32 8.14 -15.76 -0.16
N SER A 33 9.20 -15.45 -0.96
CA SER A 33 10.50 -15.08 -0.43
C SER A 33 10.48 -13.73 0.27
N ILE A 34 9.77 -12.74 -0.29
CA ILE A 34 9.60 -11.42 0.36
C ILE A 34 8.81 -11.57 1.67
N ALA A 35 7.72 -12.33 1.66
CA ALA A 35 6.92 -12.58 2.86
C ALA A 35 7.71 -13.29 3.95
N SER A 36 8.51 -14.31 3.58
CA SER A 36 9.41 -15.02 4.49
C SER A 36 10.46 -14.08 5.08
N TYR A 37 11.09 -13.25 4.25
CA TYR A 37 12.07 -12.27 4.69
C TYR A 37 11.47 -11.26 5.68
N LEU A 38 10.29 -10.70 5.38
CA LEU A 38 9.57 -9.79 6.27
C LEU A 38 9.17 -10.47 7.58
N TYR A 39 8.76 -11.75 7.52
CA TYR A 39 8.43 -12.53 8.71
C TYR A 39 9.66 -12.66 9.64
N PHE A 40 10.81 -13.08 9.11
CA PHE A 40 12.03 -13.23 9.91
C PHE A 40 12.54 -11.89 10.48
N ILE A 41 12.46 -10.79 9.71
CA ILE A 41 12.80 -9.46 10.22
C ILE A 41 11.84 -9.05 11.34
N GLY A 42 10.53 -9.27 11.15
CA GLY A 42 9.51 -8.99 12.17
C GLY A 42 9.72 -9.80 13.43
N ASP A 43 9.96 -11.10 13.29
CA ASP A 43 10.26 -11.99 14.40
C ASP A 43 11.55 -11.57 15.16
N ALA A 44 12.62 -11.26 14.44
CA ALA A 44 13.85 -10.75 15.03
C ALA A 44 13.63 -9.41 15.77
N ALA A 45 12.84 -8.48 15.20
CA ALA A 45 12.56 -7.19 15.83
C ALA A 45 11.73 -7.32 17.11
N VAL A 46 10.79 -8.27 17.15
CA VAL A 46 9.94 -8.54 18.34
C VAL A 46 10.73 -9.29 19.42
N ASN A 47 11.53 -10.30 19.02
CA ASN A 47 12.23 -11.18 19.94
C ASN A 47 13.62 -10.67 20.33
N TYR A 48 14.08 -9.55 19.73
CA TYR A 48 15.38 -8.97 20.08
C TYR A 48 15.37 -8.47 21.53
N ARG A 49 15.98 -9.31 22.41
CA ARG A 49 16.15 -9.07 23.85
C ARG A 49 17.39 -8.21 24.11
N THR A 50 17.29 -6.92 23.94
CA THR A 50 18.14 -5.98 24.70
C THR A 50 17.24 -5.33 25.74
N ASN A 51 17.65 -5.38 26.99
CA ASN A 51 16.92 -4.83 28.14
C ASN A 51 16.65 -3.31 28.04
N ASP A 52 17.21 -2.62 27.02
CA ASP A 52 17.15 -1.17 26.85
C ASP A 52 16.38 -0.69 25.61
N VAL A 53 15.79 -1.57 24.80
CA VAL A 53 15.01 -1.11 23.64
C VAL A 53 13.61 -0.75 24.10
N SER A 54 13.35 0.55 24.22
CA SER A 54 12.03 1.09 24.60
C SER A 54 10.92 0.53 23.68
N ARG A 55 9.74 0.33 24.24
CA ARG A 55 8.51 -0.10 23.53
C ARG A 55 8.27 0.71 22.25
N VAL A 56 8.52 2.03 22.35
CA VAL A 56 8.40 2.97 21.22
C VAL A 56 9.33 2.62 20.06
N LYS A 57 10.60 2.31 20.33
CA LYS A 57 11.56 1.91 19.30
C LYS A 57 11.12 0.62 18.59
N LYS A 58 10.61 -0.37 19.31
CA LYS A 58 10.09 -1.62 18.73
C LYS A 58 8.88 -1.35 17.82
N ALA A 59 7.91 -0.58 18.30
CA ALA A 59 6.71 -0.22 17.52
C ALA A 59 7.08 0.52 16.23
N THR A 60 7.97 1.50 16.32
CA THR A 60 8.45 2.28 15.16
C THR A 60 9.20 1.41 14.16
N THR A 61 10.10 0.54 14.63
CA THR A 61 10.85 -0.37 13.75
C THR A 61 9.91 -1.32 13.01
N LEU A 62 8.91 -1.89 13.70
CA LEU A 62 7.91 -2.76 13.09
C LEU A 62 7.06 -2.01 12.05
N ALA A 63 6.68 -0.76 12.34
CA ALA A 63 5.96 0.08 11.38
C ALA A 63 6.79 0.42 10.14
N CYS A 64 8.12 0.56 10.28
CA CYS A 64 9.06 0.76 9.16
C CYS A 64 9.27 -0.51 8.31
N ILE A 65 9.09 -1.71 8.87
CA ILE A 65 9.29 -2.96 8.13
C ILE A 65 8.01 -3.34 7.37
N CYS A 66 6.87 -3.25 8.05
CA CYS A 66 5.58 -3.66 7.48
C CYS A 66 4.48 -2.67 7.89
N PRO A 67 3.75 -2.10 6.90
CA PRO A 67 2.61 -1.24 7.19
C PRO A 67 1.57 -1.96 8.05
N GLY A 68 1.21 -1.36 9.18
CA GLY A 68 0.26 -1.94 10.13
C GLY A 68 0.89 -2.77 11.25
N ALA A 69 2.14 -3.23 11.13
CA ALA A 69 2.77 -4.05 12.16
C ALA A 69 3.02 -3.28 13.47
N GLY A 70 3.35 -2.00 13.39
CA GLY A 70 3.46 -1.13 14.57
C GLY A 70 2.14 -0.98 15.31
N GLN A 71 1.03 -0.83 14.58
CA GLN A 71 -0.32 -0.74 15.14
C GLN A 71 -0.74 -2.06 15.80
N ILE A 72 -0.37 -3.21 15.22
CA ILE A 72 -0.60 -4.53 15.84
C ILE A 72 0.19 -4.64 17.15
N TYR A 73 1.47 -4.26 17.15
CA TYR A 73 2.31 -4.28 18.35
C TYR A 73 1.76 -3.38 19.46
N ASN A 74 1.23 -2.20 19.07
CA ASN A 74 0.56 -1.27 19.99
C ASN A 74 -0.84 -1.73 20.42
N ARG A 75 -1.34 -2.90 19.97
CA ARG A 75 -2.70 -3.40 20.21
C ARG A 75 -3.82 -2.47 19.71
N SER A 76 -3.52 -1.60 18.77
CA SER A 76 -4.46 -0.69 18.13
C SER A 76 -5.07 -1.32 16.87
N TYR A 77 -5.68 -2.52 17.04
CA TYR A 77 -6.14 -3.38 15.94
C TYR A 77 -7.17 -2.71 15.02
N TRP A 78 -7.95 -1.77 15.53
CA TRP A 78 -8.94 -1.05 14.74
C TRP A 78 -8.33 -0.18 13.63
N LYS A 79 -7.08 0.27 13.80
CA LYS A 79 -6.34 1.06 12.79
C LYS A 79 -5.79 0.19 11.65
N VAL A 80 -5.55 -1.10 11.88
CA VAL A 80 -4.91 -2.01 10.94
C VAL A 80 -5.68 -2.13 9.62
N PRO A 81 -7.00 -2.33 9.60
CA PRO A 81 -7.77 -2.42 8.35
C PRO A 81 -7.67 -1.13 7.51
N PHE A 82 -7.62 0.04 8.14
CA PHE A 82 -7.47 1.31 7.43
C PHE A 82 -6.09 1.46 6.80
N VAL A 83 -5.03 1.08 7.50
CA VAL A 83 -3.66 1.11 6.99
C VAL A 83 -3.53 0.12 5.83
N VAL A 84 -3.86 -1.15 6.04
CA VAL A 84 -3.73 -2.20 5.01
C VAL A 84 -4.65 -1.93 3.82
N GLY A 85 -5.90 -1.53 4.06
CA GLY A 85 -6.85 -1.18 3.01
C GLY A 85 -6.40 0.04 2.20
N GLY A 86 -5.86 1.07 2.85
CA GLY A 86 -5.28 2.23 2.18
C GLY A 86 -4.11 1.85 1.26
N PHE A 87 -3.17 1.03 1.74
CA PHE A 87 -2.08 0.54 0.90
C PHE A 87 -2.56 -0.34 -0.26
N ALA A 88 -3.51 -1.24 -0.02
CA ALA A 88 -4.08 -2.08 -1.08
C ALA A 88 -4.75 -1.22 -2.18
N ALA A 89 -5.50 -0.19 -1.80
CA ALA A 89 -6.12 0.75 -2.73
C ALA A 89 -5.06 1.52 -3.54
N MET A 90 -3.98 1.97 -2.90
CA MET A 90 -2.91 2.69 -3.60
C MET A 90 -2.13 1.80 -4.56
N VAL A 91 -1.82 0.55 -4.18
CA VAL A 91 -1.21 -0.44 -5.07
C VAL A 91 -2.11 -0.69 -6.30
N TYR A 92 -3.41 -0.83 -6.09
CA TYR A 92 -4.37 -0.96 -7.19
C TYR A 92 -4.37 0.27 -8.11
N CYS A 93 -4.37 1.50 -7.56
CA CYS A 93 -4.31 2.73 -8.34
C CYS A 93 -3.01 2.84 -9.15
N ILE A 94 -1.86 2.48 -8.56
CA ILE A 94 -0.57 2.46 -9.27
C ILE A 94 -0.62 1.46 -10.42
N ASP A 95 -1.09 0.24 -10.19
CA ASP A 95 -1.18 -0.80 -11.22
C ASP A 95 -2.14 -0.42 -12.34
N TRP A 96 -3.31 0.15 -12.00
CA TRP A 96 -4.27 0.65 -12.98
C TRP A 96 -3.66 1.71 -13.91
N ASN A 97 -3.02 2.72 -13.33
CA ASN A 97 -2.36 3.77 -14.10
C ASN A 97 -1.16 3.26 -14.89
N ASN A 98 -0.41 2.31 -14.33
CA ASN A 98 0.73 1.69 -15.04
C ASN A 98 0.27 0.86 -16.24
N ARG A 99 -0.82 0.10 -16.13
CA ARG A 99 -1.42 -0.61 -17.27
C ARG A 99 -1.86 0.35 -18.37
N GLY A 100 -2.53 1.44 -18.00
CA GLY A 100 -2.90 2.50 -18.94
C GLY A 100 -1.68 3.10 -19.63
N TYR A 101 -0.64 3.44 -18.86
CA TYR A 101 0.63 3.95 -19.39
C TYR A 101 1.27 3.00 -20.41
N GLN A 102 1.38 1.70 -20.10
CA GLN A 102 1.98 0.71 -21.00
C GLN A 102 1.16 0.54 -22.28
N ARG A 103 -0.17 0.52 -22.15
CA ARG A 103 -1.10 0.42 -23.30
C ARG A 103 -0.90 1.59 -24.27
N PHE A 104 -0.97 2.83 -23.78
CA PHE A 104 -0.84 4.01 -24.62
C PHE A 104 0.60 4.26 -25.08
N LYS A 105 1.61 3.83 -24.30
CA LYS A 105 3.01 3.84 -24.74
C LYS A 105 3.20 2.97 -25.98
N LYS A 106 2.65 1.74 -25.97
CA LYS A 106 2.72 0.82 -27.11
C LYS A 106 1.97 1.37 -28.32
N ALA A 107 0.74 1.87 -28.12
CA ALA A 107 -0.05 2.44 -29.20
C ALA A 107 0.63 3.67 -29.82
N TYR A 108 1.19 4.56 -28.99
CA TYR A 108 1.96 5.71 -29.45
C TYR A 108 3.19 5.30 -30.28
N SER A 109 4.00 4.33 -29.83
CA SER A 109 5.19 3.91 -30.55
C SER A 109 4.88 3.30 -31.92
N LEU A 110 3.81 2.50 -32.02
CA LEU A 110 3.36 1.92 -33.28
C LEU A 110 2.80 2.99 -34.22
N ARG A 111 2.06 3.96 -33.69
CA ARG A 111 1.53 5.07 -34.49
C ARG A 111 2.63 6.00 -34.98
N ALA A 112 3.59 6.34 -34.13
CA ALA A 112 4.71 7.19 -34.51
C ALA A 112 5.58 6.54 -35.60
N ALA A 113 5.84 5.23 -35.47
CA ALA A 113 6.57 4.48 -36.52
C ALA A 113 5.82 4.45 -37.86
N TYR A 114 4.48 4.33 -37.82
CA TYR A 114 3.68 4.42 -39.05
C TYR A 114 3.75 5.81 -39.68
N ASP A 115 3.59 6.87 -38.87
CA ASP A 115 3.62 8.26 -39.34
C ASP A 115 5.02 8.60 -39.95
N GLU A 116 6.11 8.08 -39.37
CA GLU A 116 7.46 8.20 -39.87
C GLU A 116 7.64 7.44 -41.21
N ALA A 117 7.17 6.19 -41.29
CA ALA A 117 7.22 5.41 -42.52
C ALA A 117 6.41 6.06 -43.65
N LEU A 118 5.26 6.66 -43.32
CA LEU A 118 4.42 7.39 -44.29
C LEU A 118 5.12 8.68 -44.77
N ALA A 119 5.79 9.39 -43.87
CA ALA A 119 6.57 10.58 -44.23
C ALA A 119 7.73 10.24 -45.17
N ASN A 120 8.46 9.14 -44.91
CA ASN A 120 9.54 8.66 -45.74
C ASN A 120 9.02 8.26 -47.13
N TYR A 121 7.90 7.52 -47.21
CA TYR A 121 7.26 7.17 -48.49
C TYR A 121 6.83 8.43 -49.26
N ASN A 122 6.27 9.44 -48.63
CA ASN A 122 5.88 10.68 -49.29
C ASN A 122 7.08 11.50 -49.76
N SER A 123 8.24 11.34 -49.15
CA SER A 123 9.47 12.04 -49.55
C SER A 123 10.16 11.38 -50.77
N ASP A 124 10.20 10.06 -50.79
CA ASP A 124 10.78 9.27 -51.88
C ASP A 124 10.05 7.93 -52.05
N PRO A 125 8.99 7.91 -52.93
CA PRO A 125 8.20 6.70 -53.17
C PRO A 125 8.92 5.56 -53.86
N GLU A 126 10.04 5.85 -54.55
CA GLU A 126 10.84 4.82 -55.24
C GLU A 126 11.74 4.06 -54.26
N LEU A 127 12.22 4.75 -53.22
CA LEU A 127 13.17 4.18 -52.25
C LEU A 127 12.45 3.50 -51.06
N TYR A 128 11.30 4.02 -50.62
CA TYR A 128 10.59 3.53 -49.45
C TYR A 128 9.26 2.86 -49.82
N PRO A 129 8.96 1.65 -49.31
CA PRO A 129 7.70 0.98 -49.61
C PRO A 129 6.54 1.68 -48.89
N ARG A 130 5.37 1.67 -49.50
CA ARG A 130 4.15 2.21 -48.88
C ARG A 130 3.77 1.41 -47.62
N PRO A 131 3.62 2.05 -46.44
CA PRO A 131 3.24 1.34 -45.24
C PRO A 131 1.78 0.81 -45.33
N GLU A 132 1.58 -0.45 -44.88
CA GLU A 132 0.27 -1.16 -44.98
C GLU A 132 -0.82 -0.64 -44.03
N GLY A 133 -0.54 0.35 -43.25
CA GLY A 133 -1.45 0.91 -42.26
C GLY A 133 -0.90 0.82 -40.84
N SER A 134 -1.53 1.55 -39.91
CA SER A 134 -1.11 1.53 -38.52
C SER A 134 -1.51 0.23 -37.83
N THR A 135 -0.55 -0.43 -37.21
CA THR A 135 -0.74 -1.69 -36.43
C THR A 135 -1.08 -1.45 -34.96
N ASP A 136 -1.30 -0.18 -34.60
CA ASP A 136 -1.72 0.17 -33.24
C ASP A 136 -3.10 -0.39 -32.90
N GLU A 137 -3.41 -0.55 -31.63
CA GLU A 137 -4.70 -1.08 -31.12
C GLU A 137 -5.92 -0.31 -31.68
N PHE A 138 -5.75 0.98 -31.94
CA PHE A 138 -6.79 1.88 -32.43
C PHE A 138 -6.86 1.98 -33.96
N ARG A 139 -6.04 1.22 -34.68
CA ARG A 139 -6.03 1.18 -36.16
C ARG A 139 -5.90 2.56 -36.79
N GLY A 140 -5.05 3.40 -36.22
CA GLY A 140 -4.80 4.74 -36.73
C GLY A 140 -5.93 5.77 -36.50
N ARG A 141 -6.98 5.44 -35.74
CA ARG A 141 -8.10 6.36 -35.44
C ARG A 141 -7.68 7.63 -34.71
N TYR A 142 -6.63 7.54 -33.89
CA TYR A 142 -6.11 8.65 -33.10
C TYR A 142 -4.76 9.12 -33.60
N ALA A 143 -4.54 10.44 -33.54
CA ALA A 143 -3.26 11.04 -33.86
C ALA A 143 -2.19 10.66 -32.82
N ALA A 144 -0.92 10.60 -33.23
CA ALA A 144 0.19 10.31 -32.35
C ALA A 144 0.28 11.28 -31.15
N SER A 145 -0.03 12.58 -31.38
CA SER A 145 -0.06 13.60 -30.33
C SER A 145 -1.10 13.30 -29.22
N PHE A 146 -2.29 12.81 -29.60
CA PHE A 146 -3.33 12.44 -28.66
C PHE A 146 -2.90 11.21 -27.81
N LEU A 147 -2.36 10.18 -28.45
CA LEU A 147 -1.86 8.99 -27.76
C LEU A 147 -0.70 9.33 -26.81
N LYS A 148 0.16 10.27 -27.20
CA LYS A 148 1.24 10.81 -26.36
C LYS A 148 0.66 11.49 -25.11
N ASN A 149 -0.34 12.35 -25.28
CA ASN A 149 -0.97 13.05 -24.15
C ASN A 149 -1.63 12.07 -23.18
N LEU A 150 -2.32 11.05 -23.68
CA LEU A 150 -2.90 10.00 -22.81
C LEU A 150 -1.80 9.22 -22.06
N ARG A 151 -0.73 8.80 -22.74
CA ARG A 151 0.43 8.15 -22.13
C ARG A 151 0.99 9.01 -20.98
N ASP A 152 1.20 10.29 -21.23
CA ASP A 152 1.81 11.22 -20.28
C ASP A 152 0.89 11.49 -19.08
N ASN A 153 -0.44 11.54 -19.30
CA ASN A 153 -1.42 11.64 -18.23
C ASN A 153 -1.40 10.42 -17.31
N TYR A 154 -1.41 9.20 -17.87
CA TYR A 154 -1.32 7.97 -17.06
C TYR A 154 0.00 7.86 -16.32
N ARG A 155 1.12 8.27 -16.95
CA ARG A 155 2.42 8.35 -16.29
C ARG A 155 2.37 9.29 -15.09
N ARG A 156 1.88 10.52 -15.27
CA ARG A 156 1.79 11.52 -14.20
C ARG A 156 0.90 11.04 -13.05
N ASN A 157 -0.26 10.45 -13.36
CA ASN A 157 -1.16 9.92 -12.34
C ASN A 157 -0.50 8.78 -11.55
N ARG A 158 0.20 7.86 -12.23
CA ARG A 158 0.97 6.80 -11.57
C ARG A 158 2.01 7.39 -10.63
N ASP A 159 2.79 8.34 -11.10
CA ASP A 159 3.87 8.96 -10.34
C ASP A 159 3.30 9.72 -9.12
N LEU A 160 2.15 10.40 -9.26
CA LEU A 160 1.41 11.00 -8.13
C LEU A 160 0.93 9.94 -7.13
N CYS A 161 0.38 8.82 -7.59
CA CYS A 161 -0.03 7.73 -6.69
C CYS A 161 1.17 7.18 -5.89
N ILE A 162 2.36 7.07 -6.49
CA ILE A 162 3.59 6.65 -5.80
C ILE A 162 3.97 7.65 -4.70
N ILE A 163 3.94 8.97 -5.00
CA ILE A 163 4.25 10.02 -4.02
C ILE A 163 3.26 9.98 -2.86
N VAL A 164 1.95 9.87 -3.15
CA VAL A 164 0.91 9.78 -2.11
C VAL A 164 1.09 8.53 -1.26
N THR A 165 1.45 7.39 -1.88
CA THR A 165 1.74 6.15 -1.14
C THR A 165 2.90 6.32 -0.18
N ALA A 166 3.98 6.98 -0.60
CA ALA A 166 5.11 7.29 0.26
C ALA A 166 4.69 8.21 1.44
N GLY A 167 3.85 9.20 1.18
CA GLY A 167 3.28 10.07 2.22
C GLY A 167 2.45 9.28 3.26
N ILE A 168 1.56 8.42 2.81
CA ILE A 168 0.76 7.54 3.69
C ILE A 168 1.68 6.62 4.50
N TYR A 169 2.76 6.11 3.88
CA TYR A 169 3.73 5.27 4.58
C TYR A 169 4.43 6.01 5.72
N LEU A 170 4.86 7.25 5.49
CA LEU A 170 5.47 8.06 6.54
C LEU A 170 4.46 8.38 7.67
N LEU A 171 3.23 8.74 7.31
CA LEU A 171 2.20 9.05 8.30
C LEU A 171 1.87 7.86 9.20
N GLN A 172 1.79 6.63 8.66
CA GLN A 172 1.52 5.45 9.47
C GLN A 172 2.68 5.10 10.42
N ILE A 173 3.94 5.42 10.06
CA ILE A 173 5.10 5.25 10.95
C ILE A 173 5.01 6.25 12.12
N VAL A 174 4.70 7.52 11.81
CA VAL A 174 4.51 8.55 12.82
C VAL A 174 3.35 8.19 13.76
N ASP A 175 2.21 7.72 13.22
CA ASP A 175 1.07 7.27 14.03
C ASP A 175 1.45 6.13 14.98
N ALA A 176 2.17 5.12 14.49
CA ALA A 176 2.64 4.01 15.33
C ALA A 176 3.62 4.46 16.43
N HIS A 177 4.47 5.43 16.12
CA HIS A 177 5.41 6.02 17.06
C HIS A 177 4.69 6.80 18.17
N VAL A 178 3.77 7.69 17.78
CA VAL A 178 3.00 8.51 18.73
C VAL A 178 2.10 7.63 19.60
N ASP A 179 1.43 6.64 19.02
CA ASP A 179 0.55 5.70 19.73
C ASP A 179 1.35 4.88 20.77
N ALA A 180 2.59 4.51 20.46
CA ALA A 180 3.47 3.84 21.41
C ALA A 180 3.88 4.75 22.57
N HIS A 181 4.19 6.03 22.30
CA HIS A 181 4.50 7.00 23.35
C HIS A 181 3.32 7.27 24.28
N LEU A 182 2.13 7.47 23.70
CA LEU A 182 0.92 7.72 24.50
C LEU A 182 0.61 6.56 25.45
N LYS A 183 0.89 5.33 25.04
CA LYS A 183 0.68 4.15 25.91
C LYS A 183 1.75 3.97 26.99
N ASP A 184 2.94 4.52 26.80
CA ASP A 184 3.96 4.56 27.85
C ASP A 184 3.65 5.63 28.92
N TYR A 185 2.84 6.64 28.59
CA TYR A 185 2.38 7.70 29.49
C TYR A 185 0.95 7.46 30.01
N ASP A 186 0.40 6.26 29.90
CA ASP A 186 -0.90 5.94 30.45
C ASP A 186 -0.83 5.92 31.99
N ILE A 187 -1.24 7.04 32.60
CA ILE A 187 -1.21 7.30 34.04
C ILE A 187 -2.45 6.67 34.74
N SER A 188 -3.26 5.90 34.02
CA SER A 188 -4.48 5.33 34.55
C SER A 188 -4.27 4.36 35.75
N ASP A 189 -3.07 3.80 35.86
CA ASP A 189 -2.73 2.94 37.01
C ASP A 189 -2.43 3.74 38.28
N ASP A 190 -2.05 5.03 38.20
CA ASP A 190 -1.74 5.89 39.33
C ASP A 190 -2.94 6.71 39.81
N LEU A 191 -4.03 6.74 39.07
CA LEU A 191 -5.28 7.42 39.42
C LEU A 191 -6.40 6.43 39.73
N SER A 192 -6.15 5.43 40.56
CA SER A 192 -7.23 4.65 41.18
C SER A 192 -7.85 5.47 42.28
N MET A 193 -8.97 6.11 42.00
CA MET A 193 -9.83 6.71 43.02
C MET A 193 -10.50 5.58 43.78
N SER A 194 -9.97 5.25 44.95
CA SER A 194 -10.60 4.30 45.88
C SER A 194 -11.56 5.06 46.77
N ILE A 195 -12.85 4.90 46.55
CA ILE A 195 -13.90 5.43 47.44
C ILE A 195 -14.22 4.35 48.47
N GLU A 196 -13.65 4.48 49.64
CA GLU A 196 -13.98 3.59 50.76
C GLU A 196 -15.03 4.23 51.68
N PRO A 197 -16.16 3.55 51.94
CA PRO A 197 -17.10 4.04 52.93
C PRO A 197 -16.46 3.91 54.32
N LYS A 198 -16.28 5.04 55.00
CA LYS A 198 -15.75 5.09 56.37
C LYS A 198 -16.89 5.39 57.34
N ILE A 199 -17.04 4.54 58.34
CA ILE A 199 -17.95 4.77 59.49
C ILE A 199 -17.07 5.11 60.67
N ASP A 200 -17.11 6.35 61.12
CA ASP A 200 -16.40 6.81 62.30
C ASP A 200 -17.37 7.11 63.44
N TYR A 201 -16.94 6.95 64.65
CA TYR A 201 -17.77 7.23 65.84
C TYR A 201 -17.23 8.44 66.59
N THR A 202 -18.00 9.50 66.58
CA THR A 202 -17.65 10.69 67.37
C THR A 202 -18.44 10.73 68.65
N TYR A 203 -17.75 10.93 69.79
CA TYR A 203 -18.36 11.16 71.09
C TYR A 203 -18.97 12.56 71.15
N VAL A 204 -20.29 12.64 71.32
CA VAL A 204 -21.01 13.91 71.48
C VAL A 204 -21.42 14.04 72.96
N PRO A 205 -20.79 14.91 73.76
CA PRO A 205 -20.99 15.00 75.21
C PRO A 205 -22.38 15.35 75.60
N THR A 206 -23.14 16.06 74.76
CA THR A 206 -24.49 16.56 75.03
C THR A 206 -25.62 15.51 74.89
N ALA A 207 -25.33 14.36 74.22
CA ALA A 207 -26.33 13.35 73.86
C ALA A 207 -26.10 11.99 74.57
N GLY A 208 -25.06 11.87 75.40
CA GLY A 208 -24.81 10.67 76.19
C GLY A 208 -24.44 9.40 75.43
N GLY A 209 -23.84 9.50 74.25
CA GLY A 209 -23.43 8.32 73.51
C GLY A 209 -22.68 8.61 72.20
N ASN A 210 -22.00 7.58 71.67
CA ASN A 210 -21.33 7.65 70.39
C ASN A 210 -22.35 7.63 69.23
N ARG A 211 -22.26 8.58 68.33
CA ARG A 211 -23.04 8.57 67.07
C ARG A 211 -22.14 8.24 65.85
N PRO A 212 -22.61 7.38 65.00
CA PRO A 212 -21.86 7.10 63.77
C PRO A 212 -21.92 8.30 62.80
N ILE A 213 -20.77 8.68 62.26
CA ILE A 213 -20.67 9.65 61.17
C ILE A 213 -20.33 8.86 59.95
N TYR A 214 -21.12 9.04 58.91
CA TYR A 214 -20.90 8.42 57.62
C TYR A 214 -20.13 9.40 56.73
N GLY A 215 -19.02 8.95 56.16
CA GLY A 215 -18.19 9.73 55.23
C GLY A 215 -17.56 8.84 54.17
N PHE A 216 -17.05 9.47 53.15
CA PHE A 216 -16.24 8.79 52.15
C PHE A 216 -14.81 9.29 52.25
N ASN A 217 -13.84 8.38 52.21
CA ASN A 217 -12.43 8.73 52.05
C ASN A 217 -12.12 8.80 50.55
N ILE A 218 -11.60 9.93 50.10
CA ILE A 218 -11.22 10.18 48.70
C ILE A 218 -9.72 10.07 48.57
#